data_4a62b6e55d3f0977122446151ac72249
#
_entry.id   4a62b6e55d3f0977122446151ac72249
#
_cell.length_a   1.000
_cell.length_b   1.000
_cell.length_c   1.000
_cell.angle_alpha   90.00
_cell.angle_beta   90.00
_cell.angle_gamma   90.00
#
_symmetry.space_group_name_H-M   'P 1'
#
loop_
_entity.id
_entity.type
_entity.pdbx_description
1 polymer ?
#
loop_
_entity_poly.entity_id
_entity_poly.type
_entity_poly.pdbx_seq_one_letter_code
_entity_poly.pdbx_strand_id
1 'polypeptide(L)'
;VLTPGTVVAGYRIERILGSGGMGSVYLAAHPTLPRYDALKVLSAELSRDADFRARFIREADVAAALSHPQIVAVHNRGQTDDGQLWIAMQFVDGTDADAALRAGTMTPLRAVHIVREVAKGLDFAHANNVIHRDIKPANFLLSGPAGDQERVLLGDFGIARALDDVGLTATGSVMATIAYAAPEVLAGSPIDGRADIYSLGCTLFRLLTGKPPFATTNGPAAQMMAHLQAAPPRVTDAVPSLPAALDDVIAVAMAKDPARRFRSASDLAEAAAAALRDPGGRDRTLLAPVPTAQVSRYPGLAPVPTAQVSRYPGLAPSAPTMSATAPPRRRRPAVLVGAITGVAVLVAAVVSAVALRSHGDPAAADGSPTGTAPPAVAQGPPATDVPASALESILLTGTEIPGNDGEDAVVLEHQRAELSDDSADLDNPSCAGAWAPAQRGAYKTVTPVGVVVQELRALYRQPWQNSLIQSVAAFPSAGDAGLSLQLQRSAWEGCADRTVVITLPGNPAQTWRFGRPVNTAGVYTLEATLDGGAAVCRHGIQIQGNVMIDIRRCGPPGTVDVGALVNATAAKVPRQ
;
A
#
# COMPACT_ATOMS: atom_id res chain seq x y z
N VAL A 1 12.19 -14.50 -13.15
CA VAL A 1 11.45 -14.57 -14.43
C VAL A 1 11.74 -15.91 -15.08
N LEU A 2 10.68 -16.65 -15.45
CA LEU A 2 10.81 -17.95 -16.12
C LEU A 2 11.18 -17.76 -17.59
N THR A 3 12.02 -18.67 -18.11
CA THR A 3 12.45 -18.67 -19.51
C THR A 3 11.49 -19.47 -20.40
N PRO A 4 11.40 -19.16 -21.71
CA PRO A 4 10.65 -19.97 -22.67
C PRO A 4 11.08 -21.45 -22.61
N GLY A 5 10.10 -22.36 -22.69
CA GLY A 5 10.30 -23.79 -22.55
C GLY A 5 10.19 -24.32 -21.12
N THR A 6 10.26 -23.46 -20.07
CA THR A 6 10.01 -23.88 -18.68
C THR A 6 8.59 -24.43 -18.53
N VAL A 7 8.42 -25.48 -17.73
CA VAL A 7 7.11 -26.08 -17.44
C VAL A 7 6.71 -25.75 -16.00
N VAL A 8 5.52 -25.18 -15.83
CA VAL A 8 4.93 -24.83 -14.52
C VAL A 8 3.58 -25.54 -14.43
N ALA A 9 3.43 -26.46 -13.51
CA ALA A 9 2.20 -27.24 -13.33
C ALA A 9 1.65 -27.85 -14.64
N GLY A 10 2.53 -28.28 -15.55
CA GLY A 10 2.21 -28.83 -16.87
C GLY A 10 2.05 -27.76 -17.98
N TYR A 11 1.90 -26.48 -17.66
CA TYR A 11 1.86 -25.39 -18.63
C TYR A 11 3.28 -25.06 -19.13
N ARG A 12 3.50 -25.10 -20.45
CA ARG A 12 4.79 -24.74 -21.04
C ARG A 12 4.83 -23.24 -21.38
N ILE A 13 5.77 -22.53 -20.77
CA ILE A 13 5.98 -21.10 -20.98
C ILE A 13 6.47 -20.87 -22.42
N GLU A 14 5.79 -20.00 -23.15
CA GLU A 14 6.18 -19.55 -24.50
C GLU A 14 6.90 -18.20 -24.44
N ARG A 15 6.33 -17.23 -23.72
CA ARG A 15 6.91 -15.89 -23.54
C ARG A 15 6.31 -15.18 -22.34
N ILE A 16 6.98 -14.14 -21.87
CA ILE A 16 6.42 -13.24 -20.85
C ILE A 16 5.39 -12.31 -21.50
N LEU A 17 4.28 -12.06 -20.81
CA LEU A 17 3.27 -11.05 -21.16
C LEU A 17 3.42 -9.78 -20.33
N GLY A 18 3.79 -9.91 -19.05
CA GLY A 18 4.01 -8.79 -18.16
C GLY A 18 4.66 -9.23 -16.86
N SER A 19 5.31 -8.30 -16.16
CA SER A 19 5.92 -8.53 -14.85
C SER A 19 5.62 -7.34 -13.94
N GLY A 20 5.40 -7.63 -12.66
CA GLY A 20 5.12 -6.62 -11.63
C GLY A 20 5.48 -7.10 -10.24
N GLY A 21 5.25 -6.29 -9.22
CA GLY A 21 5.63 -6.60 -7.84
C GLY A 21 4.99 -7.85 -7.25
N MET A 22 3.85 -8.29 -7.79
CA MET A 22 3.13 -9.49 -7.32
C MET A 22 3.56 -10.78 -8.02
N GLY A 23 4.31 -10.69 -9.11
CA GLY A 23 4.70 -11.83 -9.93
C GLY A 23 4.72 -11.51 -11.41
N SER A 24 4.71 -12.55 -12.24
CA SER A 24 4.80 -12.41 -13.70
C SER A 24 3.67 -13.18 -14.39
N VAL A 25 3.22 -12.63 -15.51
CA VAL A 25 2.21 -13.25 -16.38
C VAL A 25 2.91 -13.75 -17.65
N TYR A 26 2.63 -14.98 -18.03
CA TYR A 26 3.24 -15.63 -19.17
C TYR A 26 2.17 -16.11 -20.15
N LEU A 27 2.47 -16.07 -21.44
CA LEU A 27 1.78 -16.88 -22.42
C LEU A 27 2.28 -18.32 -22.24
N ALA A 28 1.37 -19.25 -22.02
CA ALA A 28 1.72 -20.64 -21.79
C ALA A 28 0.84 -21.58 -22.61
N ALA A 29 1.44 -22.63 -23.21
CA ALA A 29 0.69 -23.69 -23.87
C ALA A 29 0.00 -24.55 -22.81
N HIS A 30 -1.29 -24.82 -23.00
CA HIS A 30 -2.07 -25.63 -22.09
C HIS A 30 -1.57 -27.08 -22.11
N PRO A 31 -1.53 -27.80 -20.96
CA PRO A 31 -0.93 -29.14 -20.85
C PRO A 31 -1.51 -30.18 -21.80
N THR A 32 -2.81 -30.12 -22.09
CA THR A 32 -3.54 -31.15 -22.81
C THR A 32 -4.43 -30.63 -23.94
N LEU A 33 -4.77 -29.33 -23.94
CA LEU A 33 -5.63 -28.74 -24.96
C LEU A 33 -4.82 -27.95 -25.98
N PRO A 34 -5.20 -27.88 -27.25
CA PRO A 34 -4.50 -27.10 -28.29
C PRO A 34 -4.84 -25.61 -28.19
N ARG A 35 -4.50 -24.99 -27.05
CA ARG A 35 -4.71 -23.56 -26.81
C ARG A 35 -3.60 -22.97 -25.96
N TYR A 36 -3.56 -21.66 -25.92
CA TYR A 36 -2.74 -20.89 -25.00
C TYR A 36 -3.58 -20.29 -23.87
N ASP A 37 -3.02 -20.26 -22.67
CA ASP A 37 -3.56 -19.56 -21.54
C ASP A 37 -2.59 -18.47 -21.06
N ALA A 38 -3.11 -17.43 -20.42
CA ALA A 38 -2.31 -16.49 -19.65
C ALA A 38 -2.06 -17.09 -18.27
N LEU A 39 -0.81 -17.43 -17.97
CA LEU A 39 -0.43 -18.02 -16.68
C LEU A 39 0.23 -16.97 -15.80
N LYS A 40 -0.45 -16.54 -14.74
CA LYS A 40 0.10 -15.64 -13.71
C LYS A 40 0.73 -16.49 -12.62
N VAL A 41 2.04 -16.32 -12.41
CA VAL A 41 2.81 -16.98 -11.35
C VAL A 41 3.20 -15.92 -10.34
N LEU A 42 2.78 -16.11 -9.09
CA LEU A 42 3.02 -15.16 -8.02
C LEU A 42 4.45 -15.27 -7.48
N SER A 43 4.93 -14.21 -6.85
CA SER A 43 6.25 -14.22 -6.22
C SER A 43 6.32 -15.29 -5.12
N ALA A 44 7.52 -15.87 -4.93
CA ALA A 44 7.74 -16.85 -3.88
C ALA A 44 7.48 -16.29 -2.47
N GLU A 45 7.73 -14.99 -2.29
CA GLU A 45 7.50 -14.28 -1.02
C GLU A 45 6.02 -14.28 -0.66
N LEU A 46 5.15 -13.82 -1.55
CA LEU A 46 3.69 -13.82 -1.36
C LEU A 46 3.13 -15.23 -1.17
N SER A 47 3.69 -16.20 -1.90
CA SER A 47 3.23 -17.59 -1.84
C SER A 47 3.56 -18.29 -0.51
N ARG A 48 4.53 -17.78 0.28
CA ARG A 48 4.88 -18.32 1.61
C ARG A 48 3.91 -17.90 2.70
N ASP A 49 3.24 -16.75 2.56
CA ASP A 49 2.28 -16.27 3.54
C ASP A 49 1.02 -17.15 3.52
N ALA A 50 0.68 -17.75 4.67
CA ALA A 50 -0.44 -18.68 4.78
C ALA A 50 -1.80 -17.97 4.63
N ASP A 51 -1.93 -16.77 5.15
CA ASP A 51 -3.16 -15.98 5.09
C ASP A 51 -3.38 -15.44 3.67
N PHE A 52 -2.31 -14.98 3.02
CA PHE A 52 -2.36 -14.61 1.60
C PHE A 52 -2.78 -15.80 0.73
N ARG A 53 -2.22 -16.97 0.94
CA ARG A 53 -2.56 -18.19 0.18
C ARG A 53 -4.03 -18.55 0.33
N ALA A 54 -4.56 -18.54 1.56
CA ALA A 54 -5.95 -18.84 1.83
C ALA A 54 -6.90 -17.82 1.17
N ARG A 55 -6.52 -16.54 1.12
CA ARG A 55 -7.28 -15.48 0.43
C ARG A 55 -7.22 -15.62 -1.08
N PHE A 56 -6.02 -15.82 -1.64
CA PHE A 56 -5.81 -16.06 -3.08
C PHE A 56 -6.69 -17.20 -3.60
N ILE A 57 -6.70 -18.32 -2.89
CA ILE A 57 -7.51 -19.49 -3.27
C ILE A 57 -9.00 -19.12 -3.32
N ARG A 58 -9.52 -18.44 -2.28
CA ARG A 58 -10.93 -18.02 -2.23
C ARG A 58 -11.28 -17.02 -3.33
N GLU A 59 -10.44 -16.03 -3.55
CA GLU A 59 -10.67 -15.01 -4.58
C GLU A 59 -10.60 -15.60 -5.99
N ALA A 60 -9.66 -16.52 -6.23
CA ALA A 60 -9.59 -17.25 -7.49
C ALA A 60 -10.83 -18.13 -7.72
N ASP A 61 -11.40 -18.78 -6.69
CA ASP A 61 -12.64 -19.55 -6.81
C ASP A 61 -13.83 -18.66 -7.12
N VAL A 62 -13.93 -17.50 -6.48
CA VAL A 62 -14.97 -16.51 -6.75
C VAL A 62 -14.84 -15.97 -8.18
N ALA A 63 -13.64 -15.64 -8.63
CA ALA A 63 -13.40 -15.18 -10.00
C ALA A 63 -13.72 -16.25 -11.04
N ALA A 64 -13.41 -17.52 -10.75
CA ALA A 64 -13.71 -18.66 -11.64
C ALA A 64 -15.22 -18.93 -11.81
N ALA A 65 -16.04 -18.51 -10.84
CA ALA A 65 -17.50 -18.61 -10.94
C ALA A 65 -18.13 -17.55 -11.86
N LEU A 66 -17.39 -16.49 -12.20
CA LEU A 66 -17.88 -15.43 -13.08
C LEU A 66 -17.72 -15.84 -14.55
N SER A 67 -18.84 -16.08 -15.23
CA SER A 67 -18.85 -16.38 -16.67
C SER A 67 -19.60 -15.28 -17.42
N HIS A 68 -18.87 -14.38 -18.07
CA HIS A 68 -19.45 -13.25 -18.80
C HIS A 68 -18.54 -12.85 -19.98
N PRO A 69 -19.10 -12.43 -21.16
CA PRO A 69 -18.30 -12.12 -22.35
C PRO A 69 -17.27 -11.00 -22.15
N GLN A 70 -17.52 -10.09 -21.22
CA GLN A 70 -16.63 -8.97 -20.87
C GLN A 70 -15.80 -9.24 -19.63
N ILE A 71 -15.71 -10.49 -19.12
CA ILE A 71 -14.84 -10.88 -18.02
C ILE A 71 -13.85 -11.92 -18.51
N VAL A 72 -12.58 -11.76 -18.17
CA VAL A 72 -11.54 -12.76 -18.44
C VAL A 72 -11.83 -14.01 -17.63
N ALA A 73 -12.03 -15.14 -18.33
CA ALA A 73 -12.33 -16.40 -17.67
C ALA A 73 -11.10 -16.95 -16.92
N VAL A 74 -11.30 -17.39 -15.70
CA VAL A 74 -10.31 -18.18 -14.95
C VAL A 74 -10.50 -19.66 -15.31
N HIS A 75 -9.43 -20.30 -15.78
CA HIS A 75 -9.48 -21.69 -16.25
C HIS A 75 -9.02 -22.68 -15.19
N ASN A 76 -8.00 -22.31 -14.41
CA ASN A 76 -7.41 -23.19 -13.39
C ASN A 76 -6.57 -22.37 -12.41
N ARG A 77 -6.29 -22.94 -11.25
CA ARG A 77 -5.38 -22.39 -10.25
C ARG A 77 -4.65 -23.51 -9.51
N GLY A 78 -3.54 -23.19 -8.89
CA GLY A 78 -2.82 -24.18 -8.09
C GLY A 78 -1.58 -23.64 -7.45
N GLN A 79 -0.76 -24.59 -7.02
CA GLN A 79 0.53 -24.35 -6.40
C GLN A 79 1.56 -25.26 -7.08
N THR A 80 2.76 -24.75 -7.30
CA THR A 80 3.90 -25.54 -7.79
C THR A 80 4.49 -26.39 -6.67
N ASP A 81 5.36 -27.35 -7.00
CA ASP A 81 6.00 -28.24 -6.02
C ASP A 81 6.89 -27.46 -5.02
N ASP A 82 7.45 -26.32 -5.43
CA ASP A 82 8.21 -25.39 -4.61
C ASP A 82 7.35 -24.35 -3.87
N GLY A 83 6.03 -24.48 -3.97
CA GLY A 83 5.07 -23.72 -3.20
C GLY A 83 4.61 -22.40 -3.81
N GLN A 84 5.00 -22.03 -5.03
CA GLN A 84 4.52 -20.83 -5.70
C GLN A 84 3.05 -20.98 -6.16
N LEU A 85 2.26 -19.95 -5.91
CA LEU A 85 0.87 -19.88 -6.36
C LEU A 85 0.82 -19.48 -7.83
N TRP A 86 -0.11 -20.06 -8.58
CA TRP A 86 -0.36 -19.72 -9.97
C TRP A 86 -1.85 -19.73 -10.30
N ILE A 87 -2.23 -18.97 -11.32
CA ILE A 87 -3.57 -18.96 -11.89
C ILE A 87 -3.47 -18.93 -13.42
N ALA A 88 -4.20 -19.82 -14.09
CA ALA A 88 -4.33 -19.88 -15.53
C ALA A 88 -5.67 -19.25 -15.92
N MET A 89 -5.63 -18.33 -16.86
CA MET A 89 -6.79 -17.57 -17.31
C MET A 89 -6.81 -17.45 -18.83
N GLN A 90 -7.93 -17.03 -19.36
CA GLN A 90 -8.10 -16.77 -20.78
C GLN A 90 -6.97 -15.84 -21.29
N PHE A 91 -6.26 -16.28 -22.32
CA PHE A 91 -5.35 -15.39 -23.04
C PHE A 91 -6.16 -14.50 -23.98
N VAL A 92 -5.93 -13.21 -23.89
CA VAL A 92 -6.50 -12.17 -24.76
C VAL A 92 -5.39 -11.70 -25.68
N ASP A 93 -5.50 -12.03 -26.97
CA ASP A 93 -4.53 -11.58 -27.96
C ASP A 93 -4.82 -10.12 -28.32
N GLY A 94 -3.95 -9.22 -27.87
CA GLY A 94 -4.13 -7.79 -28.04
C GLY A 94 -3.27 -6.96 -27.08
N THR A 95 -3.86 -5.90 -26.57
CA THR A 95 -3.19 -4.93 -25.67
C THR A 95 -4.09 -4.63 -24.46
N ASP A 96 -3.72 -3.69 -23.61
CA ASP A 96 -4.55 -3.12 -22.57
C ASP A 96 -4.83 -1.63 -22.83
N ALA A 97 -5.82 -1.07 -22.10
CA ALA A 97 -6.21 0.33 -22.30
C ALA A 97 -5.13 1.33 -21.84
N ASP A 98 -4.24 0.96 -20.92
CA ASP A 98 -3.12 1.81 -20.52
C ASP A 98 -2.03 1.86 -21.61
N ALA A 99 -1.72 0.73 -22.22
CA ALA A 99 -0.80 0.65 -23.35
C ALA A 99 -1.37 1.39 -24.59
N ALA A 100 -2.68 1.24 -24.87
CA ALA A 100 -3.36 1.97 -25.93
C ALA A 100 -3.34 3.48 -25.70
N LEU A 101 -3.51 3.93 -24.45
CA LEU A 101 -3.39 5.34 -24.06
C LEU A 101 -1.96 5.87 -24.29
N ARG A 102 -0.94 5.14 -23.83
CA ARG A 102 0.47 5.50 -24.05
C ARG A 102 0.87 5.53 -25.52
N ALA A 103 0.27 4.67 -26.34
CA ALA A 103 0.47 4.66 -27.79
C ALA A 103 -0.25 5.80 -28.52
N GLY A 104 -1.00 6.67 -27.81
CA GLY A 104 -1.73 7.80 -28.42
C GLY A 104 -2.93 7.40 -29.27
N THR A 105 -3.42 6.17 -29.13
CA THR A 105 -4.54 5.64 -29.93
C THR A 105 -5.90 5.77 -29.24
N MET A 106 -5.95 6.43 -28.07
CA MET A 106 -7.16 6.61 -27.28
C MET A 106 -7.91 7.86 -27.73
N THR A 107 -9.07 7.67 -28.37
CA THR A 107 -10.00 8.76 -28.69
C THR A 107 -11.12 8.83 -27.64
N PRO A 108 -11.83 9.96 -27.48
CA PRO A 108 -12.97 10.05 -26.55
C PRO A 108 -14.05 9.00 -26.81
N LEU A 109 -14.37 8.73 -28.07
CA LEU A 109 -15.35 7.69 -28.46
C LEU A 109 -14.86 6.29 -28.04
N ARG A 110 -13.59 5.98 -28.30
CA ARG A 110 -12.99 4.70 -27.90
C ARG A 110 -12.95 4.55 -26.37
N ALA A 111 -12.61 5.62 -25.63
CA ALA A 111 -12.61 5.62 -24.16
C ALA A 111 -14.00 5.28 -23.60
N VAL A 112 -15.06 5.90 -24.14
CA VAL A 112 -16.45 5.62 -23.73
C VAL A 112 -16.89 4.22 -24.17
N HIS A 113 -16.50 3.74 -25.36
CA HIS A 113 -16.75 2.36 -25.78
C HIS A 113 -16.14 1.35 -24.79
N ILE A 114 -14.87 1.52 -24.44
CA ILE A 114 -14.15 0.65 -23.49
C ILE A 114 -14.87 0.65 -22.13
N VAL A 115 -15.21 1.82 -21.59
CA VAL A 115 -15.90 1.94 -20.31
C VAL A 115 -17.29 1.27 -20.36
N ARG A 116 -18.03 1.38 -21.48
CA ARG A 116 -19.33 0.73 -21.66
C ARG A 116 -19.23 -0.79 -21.67
N GLU A 117 -18.22 -1.34 -22.34
CA GLU A 117 -18.04 -2.80 -22.35
C GLU A 117 -17.61 -3.32 -20.96
N VAL A 118 -16.67 -2.65 -20.29
CA VAL A 118 -16.27 -2.97 -18.91
C VAL A 118 -17.46 -2.89 -17.96
N ALA A 119 -18.31 -1.87 -18.09
CA ALA A 119 -19.48 -1.67 -17.23
C ALA A 119 -20.42 -2.87 -17.23
N LYS A 120 -20.61 -3.54 -18.39
CA LYS A 120 -21.46 -4.75 -18.47
C LYS A 120 -20.89 -5.90 -17.61
N GLY A 121 -19.56 -6.13 -17.70
CA GLY A 121 -18.89 -7.13 -16.88
C GLY A 121 -18.92 -6.79 -15.40
N LEU A 122 -18.77 -5.51 -15.07
CA LEU A 122 -18.74 -5.02 -13.70
C LEU A 122 -20.13 -5.14 -13.04
N ASP A 123 -21.20 -4.74 -13.73
CA ASP A 123 -22.58 -4.90 -13.22
C ASP A 123 -22.94 -6.37 -13.03
N PHE A 124 -22.48 -7.25 -13.93
CA PHE A 124 -22.65 -8.70 -13.74
C PHE A 124 -21.95 -9.21 -12.49
N ALA A 125 -20.70 -8.77 -12.23
CA ALA A 125 -19.97 -9.14 -11.02
C ALA A 125 -20.68 -8.62 -9.76
N HIS A 126 -21.11 -7.36 -9.75
CA HIS A 126 -21.85 -6.75 -8.63
C HIS A 126 -23.17 -7.47 -8.34
N ALA A 127 -23.91 -7.89 -9.37
CA ALA A 127 -25.14 -8.69 -9.22
C ALA A 127 -24.85 -10.07 -8.59
N ASN A 128 -23.64 -10.59 -8.71
CA ASN A 128 -23.16 -11.79 -8.05
C ASN A 128 -22.41 -11.53 -6.73
N ASN A 129 -22.54 -10.33 -6.15
CA ASN A 129 -21.90 -9.89 -4.91
C ASN A 129 -20.35 -9.91 -4.96
N VAL A 130 -19.78 -9.76 -6.15
CA VAL A 130 -18.32 -9.67 -6.35
C VAL A 130 -17.95 -8.24 -6.68
N ILE A 131 -17.08 -7.64 -5.87
CA ILE A 131 -16.50 -6.31 -6.07
C ILE A 131 -15.11 -6.50 -6.65
N HIS A 132 -14.79 -5.79 -7.72
CA HIS A 132 -13.51 -5.95 -8.44
C HIS A 132 -12.32 -5.37 -7.67
N ARG A 133 -12.48 -4.19 -7.09
CA ARG A 133 -11.54 -3.50 -6.20
C ARG A 133 -10.24 -2.97 -6.83
N ASP A 134 -9.94 -3.30 -8.08
CA ASP A 134 -8.72 -2.84 -8.80
C ASP A 134 -9.07 -2.39 -10.23
N ILE A 135 -10.09 -1.52 -10.37
CA ILE A 135 -10.49 -0.96 -11.65
C ILE A 135 -9.50 0.11 -12.08
N LYS A 136 -8.78 -0.19 -13.17
CA LYS A 136 -7.77 0.70 -13.78
C LYS A 136 -7.53 0.32 -15.26
N PRO A 137 -6.96 1.23 -16.10
CA PRO A 137 -6.78 0.97 -17.53
C PRO A 137 -5.98 -0.31 -17.87
N ALA A 138 -4.98 -0.65 -17.07
CA ALA A 138 -4.15 -1.85 -17.30
C ALA A 138 -4.92 -3.18 -17.16
N ASN A 139 -6.08 -3.17 -16.47
CA ASN A 139 -6.94 -4.35 -16.30
C ASN A 139 -8.04 -4.44 -17.37
N PHE A 140 -8.10 -3.51 -18.33
CA PHE A 140 -9.02 -3.51 -19.46
C PHE A 140 -8.31 -4.06 -20.70
N LEU A 141 -8.48 -5.34 -20.97
CA LEU A 141 -7.81 -6.01 -22.08
C LEU A 141 -8.58 -5.79 -23.37
N LEU A 142 -7.87 -5.37 -24.41
CA LEU A 142 -8.40 -4.95 -25.70
C LEU A 142 -7.95 -5.94 -26.78
N SER A 143 -8.88 -6.42 -27.61
CA SER A 143 -8.60 -7.36 -28.69
C SER A 143 -9.39 -7.03 -29.95
N GLY A 144 -8.78 -7.20 -31.09
CA GLY A 144 -9.36 -6.87 -32.40
C GLY A 144 -9.08 -5.43 -32.83
N PRO A 145 -9.71 -4.98 -33.94
CA PRO A 145 -9.51 -3.63 -34.44
C PRO A 145 -10.11 -2.58 -33.51
N ALA A 146 -9.39 -1.47 -33.32
CA ALA A 146 -9.87 -0.36 -32.50
C ALA A 146 -11.18 0.23 -33.06
N GLY A 147 -12.15 0.47 -32.17
CA GLY A 147 -13.47 1.02 -32.52
C GLY A 147 -14.63 0.19 -31.99
N ASP A 148 -15.79 0.27 -32.62
CA ASP A 148 -17.02 -0.37 -32.14
C ASP A 148 -17.00 -1.92 -32.15
N GLN A 149 -16.07 -2.51 -32.90
CA GLN A 149 -15.87 -3.96 -32.98
C GLN A 149 -14.76 -4.45 -32.03
N GLU A 150 -14.14 -3.55 -31.29
CA GLU A 150 -13.10 -3.91 -30.34
C GLU A 150 -13.70 -4.70 -29.16
N ARG A 151 -13.17 -5.89 -28.93
CA ARG A 151 -13.53 -6.68 -27.76
C ARG A 151 -12.79 -6.13 -26.54
N VAL A 152 -13.53 -5.90 -25.47
CA VAL A 152 -13.00 -5.42 -24.20
C VAL A 152 -13.34 -6.43 -23.14
N LEU A 153 -12.33 -6.89 -22.39
CA LEU A 153 -12.50 -7.82 -21.29
C LEU A 153 -11.89 -7.21 -20.02
N LEU A 154 -12.58 -7.35 -18.90
CA LEU A 154 -12.14 -6.98 -17.59
C LEU A 154 -11.36 -8.15 -16.97
N GLY A 155 -10.09 -7.91 -16.65
CA GLY A 155 -9.18 -8.90 -16.06
C GLY A 155 -8.79 -8.56 -14.63
N ASP A 156 -8.09 -9.48 -13.98
CA ASP A 156 -7.50 -9.32 -12.63
C ASP A 156 -8.51 -8.93 -11.53
N PHE A 157 -9.63 -9.68 -11.43
CA PHE A 157 -10.55 -9.55 -10.30
C PHE A 157 -9.82 -9.77 -8.97
N GLY A 158 -9.74 -8.73 -8.16
CA GLY A 158 -9.42 -8.68 -6.73
C GLY A 158 -8.27 -9.50 -6.13
N ILE A 159 -7.67 -10.42 -6.91
CA ILE A 159 -6.64 -11.38 -6.49
C ILE A 159 -5.41 -10.68 -5.87
N ALA A 160 -5.25 -9.40 -6.16
CA ALA A 160 -4.14 -8.58 -5.68
C ALA A 160 -4.32 -8.02 -4.27
N ARG A 161 -5.54 -7.94 -3.74
CA ARG A 161 -5.84 -7.23 -2.50
C ARG A 161 -5.61 -8.02 -1.21
N ALA A 162 -5.27 -9.28 -1.32
CA ALA A 162 -4.68 -10.04 -0.23
C ALA A 162 -3.43 -9.35 0.39
N LEU A 163 -2.89 -8.29 -0.27
CA LEU A 163 -1.72 -7.53 0.20
C LEU A 163 -2.08 -6.36 1.12
N ASP A 164 -3.26 -5.75 0.98
CA ASP A 164 -3.63 -4.59 1.79
C ASP A 164 -3.76 -4.93 3.29
N ASP A 165 -4.13 -6.19 3.61
CA ASP A 165 -4.25 -6.67 4.98
C ASP A 165 -2.93 -7.18 5.60
N VAL A 166 -1.86 -7.36 4.81
CA VAL A 166 -0.56 -7.90 5.28
C VAL A 166 0.46 -6.80 5.57
N GLY A 167 0.11 -5.51 5.34
CA GLY A 167 1.03 -4.39 5.61
C GLY A 167 2.25 -4.34 4.66
N LEU A 168 2.21 -5.07 3.54
CA LEU A 168 3.25 -5.06 2.50
C LEU A 168 3.08 -3.84 1.56
N THR A 169 3.28 -2.65 2.12
CA THR A 169 3.23 -1.36 1.43
C THR A 169 4.56 -0.98 0.78
N ALA A 170 5.23 -1.88 0.11
CA ALA A 170 6.57 -1.61 -0.39
C ALA A 170 6.83 -2.04 -1.82
N THR A 171 6.02 -1.60 -2.80
CA THR A 171 6.46 -1.59 -4.21
C THR A 171 5.65 -0.56 -5.01
N GLY A 172 6.22 -0.03 -6.09
CA GLY A 172 5.57 0.93 -7.00
C GLY A 172 4.21 0.50 -7.57
N SER A 173 3.76 -0.74 -7.35
CA SER A 173 2.44 -1.25 -7.70
C SER A 173 1.32 -0.68 -6.81
N VAL A 174 1.59 -0.37 -5.55
CA VAL A 174 0.63 0.28 -4.63
C VAL A 174 0.33 1.71 -5.09
N MET A 175 1.35 2.43 -5.58
CA MET A 175 1.19 3.78 -6.13
C MET A 175 0.24 3.81 -7.32
N ALA A 176 0.32 2.81 -8.21
CA ALA A 176 -0.55 2.71 -9.37
C ALA A 176 -2.02 2.44 -8.99
N THR A 177 -2.27 1.80 -7.85
CA THR A 177 -3.63 1.49 -7.37
C THR A 177 -4.25 2.67 -6.62
N ILE A 178 -3.47 3.45 -5.84
CA ILE A 178 -3.95 4.66 -5.13
C ILE A 178 -4.58 5.66 -6.10
N ALA A 179 -4.05 5.80 -7.31
CA ALA A 179 -4.54 6.74 -8.32
C ALA A 179 -6.01 6.54 -8.74
N TYR A 180 -6.62 5.41 -8.38
CA TYR A 180 -8.01 5.06 -8.71
C TYR A 180 -8.82 4.67 -7.47
N ALA A 181 -8.23 4.65 -6.30
CA ALA A 181 -8.85 4.14 -5.09
C ALA A 181 -10.00 5.03 -4.60
N ALA A 182 -11.13 4.43 -4.26
CA ALA A 182 -12.28 5.14 -3.71
C ALA A 182 -12.00 5.64 -2.28
N PRO A 183 -12.61 6.78 -1.86
CA PRO A 183 -12.42 7.34 -0.52
C PRO A 183 -12.66 6.35 0.61
N GLU A 184 -13.75 5.56 0.55
CA GLU A 184 -14.09 4.55 1.55
C GLU A 184 -13.07 3.40 1.62
N VAL A 185 -12.43 3.10 0.49
CA VAL A 185 -11.35 2.12 0.41
C VAL A 185 -10.11 2.63 1.15
N LEU A 186 -9.73 3.89 0.91
CA LEU A 186 -8.60 4.55 1.56
C LEU A 186 -8.84 4.79 3.05
N ALA A 187 -10.10 5.01 3.44
CA ALA A 187 -10.50 5.19 4.83
C ALA A 187 -10.69 3.87 5.61
N GLY A 188 -10.58 2.70 4.97
CA GLY A 188 -10.85 1.41 5.60
C GLY A 188 -12.31 1.21 5.99
N SER A 189 -13.25 1.94 5.37
CA SER A 189 -14.69 1.84 5.61
C SER A 189 -15.31 0.65 4.88
N PRO A 190 -16.51 0.19 5.26
CA PRO A 190 -17.23 -0.85 4.51
C PRO A 190 -17.41 -0.45 3.04
N ILE A 191 -17.13 -1.38 2.14
CA ILE A 191 -17.16 -1.17 0.68
C ILE A 191 -18.25 -2.00 0.02
N ASP A 192 -18.86 -1.45 -1.04
CA ASP A 192 -19.73 -2.14 -1.97
C ASP A 192 -19.34 -1.84 -3.44
N GLY A 193 -20.14 -2.28 -4.41
CA GLY A 193 -19.84 -2.08 -5.84
C GLY A 193 -19.66 -0.61 -6.25
N ARG A 194 -20.12 0.35 -5.44
CA ARG A 194 -19.94 1.79 -5.72
C ARG A 194 -18.49 2.25 -5.57
N ALA A 195 -17.62 1.47 -4.90
CA ALA A 195 -16.20 1.71 -4.91
C ALA A 195 -15.60 1.51 -6.32
N ASP A 196 -16.03 0.45 -7.03
CA ASP A 196 -15.61 0.21 -8.40
C ASP A 196 -16.15 1.28 -9.37
N ILE A 197 -17.35 1.83 -9.13
CA ILE A 197 -17.91 2.94 -9.92
C ILE A 197 -17.05 4.20 -9.78
N TYR A 198 -16.56 4.50 -8.58
CA TYR A 198 -15.60 5.59 -8.38
C TYR A 198 -14.31 5.36 -9.18
N SER A 199 -13.73 4.16 -9.07
CA SER A 199 -12.51 3.76 -9.79
C SER A 199 -12.71 3.78 -11.32
N LEU A 200 -13.92 3.44 -11.80
CA LEU A 200 -14.29 3.54 -13.21
C LEU A 200 -14.38 5.00 -13.66
N GLY A 201 -14.89 5.91 -12.82
CA GLY A 201 -14.87 7.36 -13.04
C GLY A 201 -13.44 7.90 -13.16
N CYS A 202 -12.53 7.49 -12.24
CA CYS A 202 -11.11 7.82 -12.31
C CYS A 202 -10.47 7.30 -13.61
N THR A 203 -10.84 6.09 -14.01
CA THR A 203 -10.34 5.46 -15.24
C THR A 203 -10.84 6.20 -16.49
N LEU A 204 -12.13 6.55 -16.54
CA LEU A 204 -12.69 7.35 -17.63
C LEU A 204 -11.99 8.71 -17.74
N PHE A 205 -11.79 9.41 -16.62
CA PHE A 205 -11.03 10.67 -16.59
C PHE A 205 -9.65 10.50 -17.22
N ARG A 206 -8.90 9.46 -16.83
CA ARG A 206 -7.57 9.17 -17.37
C ARG A 206 -7.60 8.86 -18.88
N LEU A 207 -8.53 8.06 -19.33
CA LEU A 207 -8.65 7.71 -20.75
C LEU A 207 -9.00 8.92 -21.63
N LEU A 208 -9.75 9.90 -21.07
CA LEU A 208 -10.10 11.14 -21.76
C LEU A 208 -8.98 12.19 -21.75
N THR A 209 -8.20 12.26 -20.68
CA THR A 209 -7.23 13.36 -20.45
C THR A 209 -5.77 12.94 -20.55
N GLY A 210 -5.48 11.64 -20.58
CA GLY A 210 -4.12 11.11 -20.56
C GLY A 210 -3.47 11.09 -19.16
N LYS A 211 -4.09 11.70 -18.13
CA LYS A 211 -3.54 11.83 -16.78
C LYS A 211 -4.52 11.25 -15.76
N PRO A 212 -4.05 10.59 -14.68
CA PRO A 212 -4.95 10.19 -13.60
C PRO A 212 -5.54 11.43 -12.91
N PRO A 213 -6.77 11.32 -12.32
CA PRO A 213 -7.29 12.38 -11.49
C PRO A 213 -6.34 12.62 -10.31
N PHE A 214 -6.27 13.86 -9.85
CA PHE A 214 -5.41 14.24 -8.73
C PHE A 214 -3.92 13.89 -8.93
N ALA A 215 -3.45 13.86 -10.19
CA ALA A 215 -2.02 13.75 -10.46
C ALA A 215 -1.29 14.90 -9.76
N THR A 216 -0.40 14.56 -8.84
CA THR A 216 0.36 15.54 -8.05
C THR A 216 1.82 15.15 -8.01
N THR A 217 2.70 16.15 -7.97
CA THR A 217 4.13 15.98 -7.73
C THR A 217 4.44 15.81 -6.23
N ASN A 218 3.44 15.98 -5.35
CA ASN A 218 3.60 15.97 -3.89
C ASN A 218 3.52 14.55 -3.29
N GLY A 219 3.59 13.52 -4.11
CA GLY A 219 3.69 12.12 -3.69
C GLY A 219 2.35 11.42 -3.37
N PRO A 220 2.41 10.14 -2.97
CA PRO A 220 1.23 9.29 -2.79
C PRO A 220 0.28 9.77 -1.70
N ALA A 221 0.81 10.28 -0.59
CA ALA A 221 -0.01 10.79 0.52
C ALA A 221 -0.88 11.97 0.09
N ALA A 222 -0.33 12.91 -0.70
CA ALA A 222 -1.08 14.03 -1.25
C ALA A 222 -2.15 13.55 -2.23
N GLN A 223 -1.86 12.55 -3.05
CA GLN A 223 -2.83 11.93 -3.95
C GLN A 223 -3.96 11.24 -3.18
N MET A 224 -3.63 10.47 -2.13
CA MET A 224 -4.60 9.84 -1.23
C MET A 224 -5.52 10.88 -0.57
N MET A 225 -4.94 11.98 -0.03
CA MET A 225 -5.71 13.07 0.57
C MET A 225 -6.62 13.75 -0.46
N ALA A 226 -6.18 13.89 -1.71
CA ALA A 226 -7.02 14.44 -2.78
C ALA A 226 -8.20 13.51 -3.11
N HIS A 227 -8.00 12.19 -3.15
CA HIS A 227 -9.10 11.23 -3.27
C HIS A 227 -10.08 11.32 -2.10
N LEU A 228 -9.61 11.55 -0.89
CA LEU A 228 -10.47 11.70 0.30
C LEU A 228 -11.24 13.03 0.31
N GLN A 229 -10.60 14.15 -0.06
CA GLN A 229 -11.12 15.49 0.28
C GLN A 229 -11.32 16.43 -0.92
N ALA A 230 -10.47 16.34 -1.98
CA ALA A 230 -10.54 17.29 -3.07
C ALA A 230 -11.75 17.04 -3.98
N ALA A 231 -12.34 18.11 -4.49
CA ALA A 231 -13.42 17.99 -5.49
C ALA A 231 -12.92 17.23 -6.73
N PRO A 232 -13.79 16.43 -7.39
CA PRO A 232 -13.45 15.77 -8.64
C PRO A 232 -12.94 16.79 -9.68
N PRO A 233 -11.83 16.46 -10.40
CA PRO A 233 -11.30 17.37 -11.43
C PRO A 233 -12.21 17.39 -12.65
N ARG A 234 -12.17 18.50 -13.40
CA ARG A 234 -12.92 18.66 -14.65
C ARG A 234 -12.10 18.14 -15.84
N VAL A 235 -12.73 17.38 -16.72
CA VAL A 235 -12.06 16.93 -17.96
C VAL A 235 -11.80 18.09 -18.90
N THR A 236 -12.66 19.13 -18.88
CA THR A 236 -12.51 20.32 -19.70
C THR A 236 -11.33 21.21 -19.31
N ASP A 237 -10.86 21.15 -18.06
CA ASP A 237 -9.65 21.86 -17.63
C ASP A 237 -8.39 21.22 -18.25
N ALA A 238 -8.39 19.90 -18.48
CA ALA A 238 -7.29 19.19 -19.11
C ALA A 238 -7.38 19.15 -20.64
N VAL A 239 -8.60 19.02 -21.16
CA VAL A 239 -8.89 18.92 -22.61
C VAL A 239 -10.11 19.81 -22.92
N PRO A 240 -9.90 21.11 -23.20
CA PRO A 240 -10.98 22.09 -23.39
C PRO A 240 -11.94 21.77 -24.56
N SER A 241 -11.54 20.90 -25.49
CA SER A 241 -12.38 20.48 -26.62
C SER A 241 -13.43 19.42 -26.26
N LEU A 242 -13.39 18.85 -25.05
CA LEU A 242 -14.38 17.89 -24.60
C LEU A 242 -15.68 18.59 -24.16
N PRO A 243 -16.84 17.95 -24.35
CA PRO A 243 -18.11 18.48 -23.86
C PRO A 243 -18.13 18.70 -22.35
N ALA A 244 -18.62 19.86 -21.88
CA ALA A 244 -18.74 20.18 -20.46
C ALA A 244 -19.66 19.20 -19.69
N ALA A 245 -20.60 18.53 -20.36
CA ALA A 245 -21.42 17.50 -19.76
C ALA A 245 -20.62 16.29 -19.22
N LEU A 246 -19.40 16.06 -19.71
CA LEU A 246 -18.50 15.05 -19.16
C LEU A 246 -17.95 15.44 -17.78
N ASP A 247 -17.82 16.74 -17.48
CA ASP A 247 -17.42 17.19 -16.13
C ASP A 247 -18.46 16.74 -15.08
N ASP A 248 -19.74 16.84 -15.41
CA ASP A 248 -20.83 16.40 -14.53
C ASP A 248 -20.83 14.88 -14.34
N VAL A 249 -20.56 14.12 -15.40
CA VAL A 249 -20.41 12.65 -15.32
C VAL A 249 -19.28 12.27 -14.37
N ILE A 250 -18.11 12.90 -14.51
CA ILE A 250 -16.96 12.66 -13.63
C ILE A 250 -17.27 13.10 -12.19
N ALA A 251 -17.94 14.25 -12.00
CA ALA A 251 -18.31 14.74 -10.67
C ALA A 251 -19.24 13.76 -9.93
N VAL A 252 -20.22 13.17 -10.63
CA VAL A 252 -21.12 12.16 -10.06
C VAL A 252 -20.38 10.85 -9.81
N ALA A 253 -19.62 10.33 -10.77
CA ALA A 253 -18.89 9.08 -10.62
C ALA A 253 -17.87 9.12 -9.45
N MET A 254 -17.18 10.26 -9.31
CA MET A 254 -16.15 10.47 -8.31
C MET A 254 -16.66 11.21 -7.05
N ALA A 255 -17.98 11.23 -6.80
CA ALA A 255 -18.53 11.77 -5.58
C ALA A 255 -17.93 11.06 -4.35
N LYS A 256 -17.59 11.83 -3.29
CA LYS A 256 -16.95 11.28 -2.08
C LYS A 256 -17.91 10.39 -1.31
N ASP A 257 -19.17 10.81 -1.21
CA ASP A 257 -20.25 9.99 -0.67
C ASP A 257 -20.68 8.93 -1.71
N PRO A 258 -20.56 7.62 -1.44
CA PRO A 258 -21.00 6.56 -2.33
C PRO A 258 -22.48 6.66 -2.72
N ALA A 259 -23.34 7.19 -1.84
CA ALA A 259 -24.78 7.34 -2.11
C ALA A 259 -25.09 8.37 -3.22
N ARG A 260 -24.14 9.25 -3.53
CA ARG A 260 -24.26 10.29 -4.57
C ARG A 260 -23.71 9.85 -5.93
N ARG A 261 -23.13 8.66 -6.02
CA ARG A 261 -22.62 8.09 -7.28
C ARG A 261 -23.73 7.46 -8.10
N PHE A 262 -23.38 7.08 -9.33
CA PHE A 262 -24.26 6.25 -10.17
C PHE A 262 -24.67 4.96 -9.45
N ARG A 263 -25.85 4.41 -9.80
CA ARG A 263 -26.36 3.17 -9.19
C ARG A 263 -25.68 1.92 -9.77
N SER A 264 -25.29 2.00 -11.05
CA SER A 264 -24.60 0.93 -11.77
C SER A 264 -23.46 1.50 -12.59
N ALA A 265 -22.53 0.64 -13.00
CA ALA A 265 -21.47 1.01 -13.91
C ALA A 265 -22.02 1.34 -15.30
N SER A 266 -23.08 0.67 -15.73
CA SER A 266 -23.79 0.97 -16.98
C SER A 266 -24.43 2.34 -16.97
N ASP A 267 -25.03 2.81 -15.87
CA ASP A 267 -25.57 4.19 -15.78
C ASP A 267 -24.47 5.23 -16.01
N LEU A 268 -23.27 5.02 -15.45
CA LEU A 268 -22.12 5.88 -15.69
C LEU A 268 -21.73 5.88 -17.18
N ALA A 269 -21.61 4.70 -17.78
CA ALA A 269 -21.20 4.55 -19.18
C ALA A 269 -22.19 5.17 -20.15
N GLU A 270 -23.49 5.01 -19.89
CA GLU A 270 -24.55 5.62 -20.70
C GLU A 270 -24.56 7.15 -20.57
N ALA A 271 -24.37 7.68 -19.35
CA ALA A 271 -24.23 9.11 -19.12
C ALA A 271 -23.02 9.69 -19.88
N ALA A 272 -21.88 9.01 -19.88
CA ALA A 272 -20.69 9.42 -20.64
C ALA A 272 -20.94 9.39 -22.15
N ALA A 273 -21.62 8.36 -22.66
CA ALA A 273 -21.98 8.25 -24.08
C ALA A 273 -22.98 9.33 -24.48
N ALA A 274 -23.93 9.67 -23.65
CA ALA A 274 -24.89 10.76 -23.88
C ALA A 274 -24.18 12.13 -23.93
N ALA A 275 -23.25 12.38 -22.99
CA ALA A 275 -22.48 13.61 -22.93
C ALA A 275 -21.62 13.84 -24.20
N LEU A 276 -21.09 12.78 -24.82
CA LEU A 276 -20.35 12.89 -26.09
C LEU A 276 -21.26 13.14 -27.30
N ARG A 277 -22.52 12.68 -27.27
CA ARG A 277 -23.45 12.83 -28.40
C ARG A 277 -24.13 14.19 -28.44
N ASP A 278 -24.36 14.82 -27.29
CA ASP A 278 -25.04 16.10 -27.16
C ASP A 278 -24.17 17.11 -26.37
N PRO A 279 -23.16 17.72 -27.01
CA PRO A 279 -22.26 18.65 -26.36
C PRO A 279 -22.91 19.95 -25.86
N GLY A 280 -24.14 20.24 -26.27
CA GLY A 280 -24.88 21.47 -25.92
C GLY A 280 -25.88 21.32 -24.78
N GLY A 281 -26.09 20.11 -24.28
CA GLY A 281 -27.15 19.78 -23.30
C GLY A 281 -26.85 20.22 -21.86
N ARG A 282 -26.77 21.54 -21.61
CA ARG A 282 -26.63 22.10 -20.25
C ARG A 282 -27.88 21.97 -19.37
N ASP A 283 -28.97 21.39 -19.88
CA ASP A 283 -30.31 21.46 -19.25
C ASP A 283 -30.92 20.08 -18.91
N ARG A 284 -30.08 19.04 -18.70
CA ARG A 284 -30.58 17.79 -18.12
C ARG A 284 -29.97 17.62 -16.74
N THR A 285 -30.77 17.99 -15.74
CA THR A 285 -30.57 17.67 -14.32
C THR A 285 -30.37 16.16 -14.16
N LEU A 286 -29.13 15.68 -14.17
CA LEU A 286 -28.77 14.27 -13.92
C LEU A 286 -29.04 13.84 -12.47
N LEU A 287 -29.56 14.76 -11.64
CA LEU A 287 -29.90 14.58 -10.24
C LEU A 287 -31.28 15.17 -9.96
N ALA A 288 -32.37 14.58 -10.49
CA ALA A 288 -33.63 14.68 -9.80
C ALA A 288 -33.59 13.69 -8.62
N PRO A 289 -33.75 14.13 -7.35
CA PRO A 289 -34.03 13.19 -6.28
C PRO A 289 -35.34 12.48 -6.65
N VAL A 290 -35.24 11.16 -6.87
CA VAL A 290 -36.45 10.34 -7.02
C VAL A 290 -37.26 10.54 -5.74
N PRO A 291 -38.51 11.06 -5.82
CA PRO A 291 -39.36 11.14 -4.65
C PRO A 291 -39.50 9.74 -4.11
N THR A 292 -39.32 9.59 -2.82
CA THR A 292 -39.62 8.36 -2.07
C THR A 292 -41.03 7.94 -2.43
N ALA A 293 -41.17 7.03 -3.40
CA ALA A 293 -42.43 6.44 -3.75
C ALA A 293 -42.90 5.69 -2.51
N GLN A 294 -43.96 6.21 -1.92
CA GLN A 294 -44.76 5.52 -0.92
C GLN A 294 -44.97 4.09 -1.42
N VAL A 295 -44.61 3.12 -0.60
CA VAL A 295 -44.93 1.71 -0.78
C VAL A 295 -46.47 1.64 -0.82
N SER A 296 -47.03 1.69 -2.04
CA SER A 296 -48.44 1.42 -2.28
C SER A 296 -48.63 -0.06 -2.00
N ARG A 297 -49.34 -0.34 -0.93
CA ARG A 297 -49.83 -1.68 -0.61
C ARG A 297 -50.70 -2.17 -1.77
N TYR A 298 -50.24 -3.14 -2.51
CA TYR A 298 -51.05 -3.90 -3.43
C TYR A 298 -52.03 -4.76 -2.60
N PRO A 299 -53.36 -4.64 -2.80
CA PRO A 299 -54.33 -5.53 -2.19
C PRO A 299 -54.39 -6.83 -3.00
N GLY A 300 -54.18 -7.94 -2.32
CA GLY A 300 -54.75 -9.25 -2.60
C GLY A 300 -54.39 -9.90 -3.94
N LEU A 301 -53.39 -10.74 -3.97
CA LEU A 301 -53.32 -11.87 -4.89
C LEU A 301 -53.68 -13.14 -4.10
N ALA A 302 -54.74 -13.80 -4.54
CA ALA A 302 -55.21 -15.09 -4.03
C ALA A 302 -54.15 -16.19 -4.26
N PRO A 303 -54.08 -17.23 -3.42
CA PRO A 303 -53.11 -18.30 -3.58
C PRO A 303 -53.42 -19.12 -4.85
N VAL A 304 -52.36 -19.32 -5.68
CA VAL A 304 -52.39 -20.19 -6.85
C VAL A 304 -52.44 -21.65 -6.37
N PRO A 305 -53.36 -22.50 -6.89
CA PRO A 305 -53.44 -23.90 -6.49
C PRO A 305 -52.22 -24.68 -6.98
N THR A 306 -51.65 -25.47 -6.11
CA THR A 306 -50.56 -26.45 -6.37
C THR A 306 -51.05 -27.48 -7.37
N ALA A 307 -50.51 -27.45 -8.61
CA ALA A 307 -50.72 -28.51 -9.59
C ALA A 307 -49.94 -29.76 -9.17
N GLN A 308 -50.66 -30.87 -9.13
CA GLN A 308 -50.11 -32.21 -8.87
C GLN A 308 -49.09 -32.63 -9.96
N VAL A 309 -47.89 -32.94 -9.53
CA VAL A 309 -46.87 -33.57 -10.39
C VAL A 309 -47.22 -35.06 -10.51
N SER A 310 -47.62 -35.43 -11.72
CA SER A 310 -47.88 -36.83 -12.13
C SER A 310 -46.61 -37.66 -11.98
N ARG A 311 -46.74 -38.80 -11.27
CA ARG A 311 -45.69 -39.81 -11.10
C ARG A 311 -45.56 -40.61 -12.40
N TYR A 312 -44.35 -40.67 -12.97
CA TYR A 312 -43.92 -41.72 -13.88
C TYR A 312 -43.27 -42.85 -13.07
N PRO A 313 -43.64 -44.12 -13.30
CA PRO A 313 -43.05 -45.28 -12.64
C PRO A 313 -41.86 -45.83 -13.47
N GLY A 314 -40.78 -46.17 -12.80
CA GLY A 314 -39.85 -47.17 -13.31
C GLY A 314 -38.41 -46.68 -13.48
N LEU A 315 -37.59 -47.03 -12.55
CA LEU A 315 -36.33 -47.75 -12.62
C LEU A 315 -35.53 -47.46 -11.34
N ALA A 316 -35.44 -48.46 -10.47
CA ALA A 316 -34.60 -48.45 -9.29
C ALA A 316 -33.16 -48.82 -9.67
N PRO A 317 -32.14 -48.13 -9.21
CA PRO A 317 -30.80 -48.67 -9.08
C PRO A 317 -30.57 -49.21 -7.67
N SER A 318 -30.13 -50.43 -7.61
CA SER A 318 -29.70 -51.16 -6.41
C SER A 318 -28.52 -50.44 -5.73
N ALA A 319 -28.66 -50.09 -4.46
CA ALA A 319 -27.55 -49.63 -3.63
C ALA A 319 -26.83 -50.84 -2.98
N PRO A 320 -25.51 -50.87 -2.98
CA PRO A 320 -24.78 -51.80 -2.12
C PRO A 320 -24.72 -51.26 -0.69
N THR A 321 -25.21 -52.05 0.24
CA THR A 321 -25.10 -51.91 1.68
C THR A 321 -23.61 -52.02 2.08
N MET A 322 -22.99 -50.93 2.50
CA MET A 322 -21.74 -50.97 3.24
C MET A 322 -21.98 -50.66 4.71
N SER A 323 -21.74 -51.67 5.55
CA SER A 323 -21.76 -51.62 7.00
C SER A 323 -20.72 -50.61 7.50
N ALA A 324 -21.15 -49.61 8.22
CA ALA A 324 -20.26 -48.68 8.91
C ALA A 324 -19.75 -49.31 10.21
N THR A 325 -18.49 -49.66 10.23
CA THR A 325 -17.76 -50.01 11.45
C THR A 325 -17.20 -48.72 12.05
N ALA A 326 -17.62 -48.41 13.29
CA ALA A 326 -17.19 -47.24 14.05
C ALA A 326 -15.69 -47.36 14.42
N PRO A 327 -14.89 -46.27 14.30
CA PRO A 327 -13.50 -46.29 14.77
C PRO A 327 -13.40 -46.16 16.29
N PRO A 328 -12.36 -46.75 16.92
CA PRO A 328 -12.21 -46.79 18.37
C PRO A 328 -11.85 -45.38 18.93
N ARG A 329 -12.50 -45.01 20.02
CA ARG A 329 -12.20 -43.83 20.84
C ARG A 329 -10.77 -43.93 21.38
N ARG A 330 -9.84 -43.10 20.91
CA ARG A 330 -8.55 -42.86 21.55
C ARG A 330 -8.76 -41.99 22.80
N ARG A 331 -8.38 -42.54 23.95
CA ARG A 331 -8.28 -41.84 25.25
C ARG A 331 -7.19 -40.79 25.15
N ARG A 332 -7.55 -39.50 25.45
CA ARG A 332 -6.58 -38.42 25.67
C ARG A 332 -5.90 -38.59 27.02
N PRO A 333 -4.57 -38.47 27.15
CA PRO A 333 -3.93 -38.39 28.46
C PRO A 333 -4.15 -36.96 29.02
N ALA A 334 -4.71 -36.92 30.23
CA ALA A 334 -4.82 -35.75 31.08
C ALA A 334 -3.50 -35.57 31.83
N VAL A 335 -2.55 -34.81 31.31
CA VAL A 335 -1.41 -34.27 32.06
C VAL A 335 -0.91 -33.06 31.28
N LEU A 336 -1.19 -31.86 31.76
CA LEU A 336 -0.40 -30.61 31.71
C LEU A 336 -1.25 -29.36 32.01
N VAL A 337 -1.78 -29.27 33.23
CA VAL A 337 -2.38 -28.04 33.75
C VAL A 337 -1.70 -27.61 35.09
N GLY A 338 -0.56 -28.20 35.43
CA GLY A 338 0.13 -27.92 36.69
C GLY A 338 1.27 -26.88 36.64
N ALA A 339 1.70 -26.42 35.45
CA ALA A 339 2.95 -25.65 35.35
C ALA A 339 2.78 -24.12 35.17
N ILE A 340 1.57 -23.61 34.91
CA ILE A 340 1.36 -22.18 34.67
C ILE A 340 0.98 -21.39 35.93
N THR A 341 0.47 -22.05 36.98
CA THR A 341 0.11 -21.39 38.26
C THR A 341 1.31 -21.11 39.17
N GLY A 342 2.44 -21.78 38.98
CA GLY A 342 3.64 -21.59 39.84
C GLY A 342 4.41 -20.30 39.54
N VAL A 343 4.44 -19.84 38.27
CA VAL A 343 5.21 -18.66 37.89
C VAL A 343 4.49 -17.36 38.26
N ALA A 344 3.16 -17.32 38.17
CA ALA A 344 2.37 -16.15 38.54
C ALA A 344 2.44 -15.82 40.05
N VAL A 345 2.55 -16.82 40.91
CA VAL A 345 2.67 -16.62 42.38
C VAL A 345 4.07 -16.10 42.73
N LEU A 346 5.12 -16.50 42.02
CA LEU A 346 6.50 -16.07 42.29
C LEU A 346 6.74 -14.62 41.84
N VAL A 347 6.12 -14.17 40.77
CA VAL A 347 6.20 -12.77 40.30
C VAL A 347 5.43 -11.84 41.26
N ALA A 348 4.27 -12.25 41.76
CA ALA A 348 3.50 -11.47 42.74
C ALA A 348 4.23 -11.31 44.07
N ALA A 349 4.98 -12.31 44.52
CA ALA A 349 5.75 -12.26 45.76
C ALA A 349 6.98 -11.32 45.67
N VAL A 350 7.62 -11.23 44.50
CA VAL A 350 8.77 -10.34 44.28
C VAL A 350 8.31 -8.88 44.19
N VAL A 351 7.18 -8.58 43.55
CA VAL A 351 6.63 -7.22 43.44
C VAL A 351 6.18 -6.70 44.82
N SER A 352 5.59 -7.56 45.67
CA SER A 352 5.18 -7.19 47.04
C SER A 352 6.36 -6.97 47.97
N ALA A 353 7.49 -7.68 47.80
CA ALA A 353 8.69 -7.51 48.62
C ALA A 353 9.47 -6.22 48.30
N VAL A 354 9.36 -5.70 47.08
CA VAL A 354 9.98 -4.43 46.67
C VAL A 354 9.13 -3.23 47.14
N ALA A 355 7.80 -3.36 47.17
CA ALA A 355 6.90 -2.29 47.61
C ALA A 355 6.92 -2.08 49.15
N LEU A 356 7.30 -3.09 49.94
CA LEU A 356 7.36 -3.02 51.41
C LEU A 356 8.69 -2.48 51.97
N ARG A 357 9.71 -2.21 51.15
CA ARG A 357 11.00 -1.63 51.55
C ARG A 357 11.12 -0.12 51.38
N SER A 358 10.09 0.56 50.89
CA SER A 358 10.11 2.00 50.65
C SER A 358 9.32 2.85 51.65
N HIS A 359 8.91 2.29 52.81
CA HIS A 359 8.27 3.06 53.88
C HIS A 359 9.10 2.90 55.15
N GLY A 360 10.05 3.80 55.33
CA GLY A 360 10.78 4.04 56.56
C GLY A 360 10.66 5.52 56.91
N ASP A 361 9.98 5.83 58.01
CA ASP A 361 9.73 7.16 58.53
C ASP A 361 11.01 7.92 58.89
N PRO A 362 11.05 9.26 58.71
CA PRO A 362 12.14 10.09 59.21
C PRO A 362 11.82 10.61 60.62
N ALA A 363 12.73 10.36 61.55
CA ALA A 363 12.76 11.01 62.88
C ALA A 363 13.34 12.43 62.75
N ALA A 364 12.73 13.35 63.50
CA ALA A 364 13.07 14.75 63.62
C ALA A 364 14.45 15.00 64.25
N ALA A 365 15.18 16.00 63.77
CA ALA A 365 16.18 16.72 64.54
C ALA A 365 16.25 18.19 64.07
N ASP A 366 16.04 19.11 65.03
CA ASP A 366 16.17 20.56 64.97
C ASP A 366 17.57 21.03 64.59
N GLY A 367 17.64 22.17 63.89
CA GLY A 367 18.91 22.90 63.71
C GLY A 367 18.87 23.88 62.55
N SER A 368 18.34 25.11 62.75
CA SER A 368 18.61 26.24 61.87
C SER A 368 20.08 26.64 61.90
N PRO A 369 20.64 27.07 60.75
CA PRO A 369 20.95 28.50 60.61
C PRO A 369 20.59 29.10 59.23
N THR A 370 20.21 30.35 59.31
CA THR A 370 20.01 31.34 58.25
C THR A 370 21.10 31.34 57.19
N GLY A 371 20.72 31.04 55.95
CA GLY A 371 21.55 31.23 54.76
C GLY A 371 20.70 31.78 53.62
N THR A 372 21.04 32.97 53.16
CA THR A 372 20.44 33.77 52.13
C THR A 372 20.21 32.95 50.84
N ALA A 373 18.97 32.86 50.36
CA ALA A 373 18.61 32.24 49.09
C ALA A 373 19.14 33.09 47.92
N PRO A 374 19.75 32.45 46.89
CA PRO A 374 20.01 33.16 45.63
C PRO A 374 18.68 33.44 44.91
N PRO A 375 18.62 34.49 44.08
CA PRO A 375 17.39 34.90 43.41
C PRO A 375 16.88 33.79 42.50
N ALA A 376 15.58 33.50 42.63
CA ALA A 376 14.87 32.60 41.72
C ALA A 376 15.06 33.11 40.27
N VAL A 377 15.75 32.29 39.48
CA VAL A 377 15.73 32.43 38.02
C VAL A 377 14.29 32.22 37.60
N ALA A 378 13.68 33.26 37.04
CA ALA A 378 12.34 33.17 36.48
C ALA A 378 12.32 32.04 35.46
N GLN A 379 11.60 30.96 35.79
CA GLN A 379 11.26 29.94 34.82
C GLN A 379 10.36 30.61 33.78
N GLY A 380 10.87 30.73 32.55
CA GLY A 380 10.08 31.14 31.40
C GLY A 380 8.89 30.19 31.22
N PRO A 381 7.88 30.58 30.48
CA PRO A 381 6.73 29.71 30.23
C PRO A 381 7.20 28.34 29.69
N PRO A 382 6.50 27.23 30.04
CA PRO A 382 6.92 25.89 29.62
C PRO A 382 7.04 25.88 28.10
N ALA A 383 8.17 25.36 27.67
CA ALA A 383 8.50 25.19 26.27
C ALA A 383 7.37 24.42 25.56
N THR A 384 6.80 24.99 24.50
CA THR A 384 5.77 24.31 23.71
C THR A 384 6.44 23.28 22.81
N ASP A 385 6.15 21.99 23.08
CA ASP A 385 6.64 20.88 22.26
C ASP A 385 6.14 21.03 20.80
N VAL A 386 6.99 20.67 19.84
CA VAL A 386 6.65 20.68 18.41
C VAL A 386 5.61 19.59 18.13
N PRO A 387 4.42 19.92 17.63
CA PRO A 387 3.39 18.94 17.33
C PRO A 387 3.74 18.15 16.06
N ALA A 388 3.24 16.91 15.95
CA ALA A 388 3.46 16.05 14.79
C ALA A 388 3.07 16.72 13.45
N SER A 389 2.05 17.59 13.46
CA SER A 389 1.59 18.31 12.26
C SER A 389 2.58 19.35 11.72
N ALA A 390 3.58 19.76 12.51
CA ALA A 390 4.58 20.73 12.08
C ALA A 390 5.85 20.09 11.49
N LEU A 391 6.00 18.76 11.58
CA LEU A 391 7.24 18.05 11.23
C LEU A 391 7.63 18.20 9.76
N GLU A 392 6.67 18.19 8.84
CA GLU A 392 6.96 18.31 7.40
C GLU A 392 7.66 19.65 7.07
N SER A 393 7.29 20.75 7.74
CA SER A 393 7.89 22.05 7.51
C SER A 393 9.34 22.18 7.99
N ILE A 394 9.80 21.23 8.81
CA ILE A 394 11.18 21.19 9.34
C ILE A 394 12.14 20.56 8.33
N LEU A 395 11.68 19.65 7.48
CA LEU A 395 12.52 19.01 6.48
C LEU A 395 13.03 20.02 5.44
N LEU A 396 14.21 19.76 4.88
CA LEU A 396 14.82 20.60 3.85
C LEU A 396 14.13 20.34 2.50
N THR A 397 13.76 21.40 1.80
CA THR A 397 13.34 21.34 0.39
C THR A 397 14.55 21.15 -0.53
N GLY A 398 14.32 20.72 -1.78
CA GLY A 398 15.42 20.51 -2.73
C GLY A 398 16.35 21.70 -2.89
N THR A 399 15.82 22.95 -2.79
CA THR A 399 16.59 24.20 -2.91
C THR A 399 17.33 24.58 -1.62
N GLU A 400 16.94 24.04 -0.46
CA GLU A 400 17.59 24.28 0.83
C GLU A 400 18.72 23.28 1.11
N ILE A 401 18.81 22.19 0.33
CA ILE A 401 19.86 21.18 0.48
C ILE A 401 21.17 21.74 -0.08
N PRO A 402 22.21 21.90 0.74
CA PRO A 402 23.50 22.43 0.29
C PRO A 402 24.11 21.60 -0.85
N GLY A 403 24.53 22.27 -1.95
CA GLY A 403 25.13 21.63 -3.10
C GLY A 403 24.17 20.74 -3.91
N ASN A 404 22.88 20.97 -3.80
CA ASN A 404 21.87 20.24 -4.58
C ASN A 404 21.51 21.02 -5.86
N ASP A 405 22.46 21.13 -6.76
CA ASP A 405 22.35 21.83 -8.03
C ASP A 405 22.87 20.97 -9.20
N GLY A 406 22.53 21.36 -10.42
CA GLY A 406 22.96 20.68 -11.64
C GLY A 406 22.24 19.35 -11.93
N GLU A 407 22.84 18.55 -12.81
CA GLU A 407 22.26 17.29 -13.30
C GLU A 407 22.19 16.18 -12.23
N ASP A 408 23.00 16.28 -11.19
CA ASP A 408 23.06 15.33 -10.08
C ASP A 408 22.22 15.77 -8.87
N ALA A 409 21.37 16.79 -9.00
CA ALA A 409 20.48 17.24 -7.94
C ALA A 409 19.53 16.10 -7.50
N VAL A 410 19.40 15.89 -6.17
CA VAL A 410 18.42 14.95 -5.65
C VAL A 410 17.03 15.58 -5.65
N VAL A 411 16.06 14.80 -6.08
CA VAL A 411 14.65 15.17 -6.08
C VAL A 411 13.86 14.23 -5.17
N LEU A 412 12.79 14.74 -4.59
CA LEU A 412 11.91 13.94 -3.73
C LEU A 412 11.31 12.78 -4.53
N GLU A 413 11.58 11.56 -4.10
CA GLU A 413 11.04 10.32 -4.68
C GLU A 413 9.89 9.78 -3.84
N HIS A 414 10.09 9.72 -2.51
CA HIS A 414 9.10 9.21 -1.57
C HIS A 414 9.02 10.05 -0.31
N GLN A 415 7.80 10.18 0.23
CA GLN A 415 7.54 10.72 1.56
C GLN A 415 6.58 9.81 2.31
N ARG A 416 6.83 9.57 3.60
CA ARG A 416 5.97 8.75 4.46
C ARG A 416 5.91 9.35 5.87
N ALA A 417 4.83 9.03 6.59
CA ALA A 417 4.59 9.47 7.97
C ALA A 417 4.71 8.30 8.97
N GLU A 418 5.51 7.30 8.64
CA GLU A 418 5.70 6.08 9.45
C GLU A 418 7.15 5.60 9.43
N LEU A 419 7.50 4.82 10.46
CA LEU A 419 8.83 4.23 10.61
C LEU A 419 9.03 3.09 9.61
N SER A 420 10.21 3.04 9.00
CA SER A 420 10.66 1.95 8.12
C SER A 420 11.07 0.71 8.91
N ASP A 421 11.16 -0.41 8.22
CA ASP A 421 11.82 -1.61 8.74
C ASP A 421 12.65 -2.27 7.62
N ASP A 422 13.88 -1.81 7.47
CA ASP A 422 14.83 -2.31 6.48
C ASP A 422 15.70 -3.44 7.05
N SER A 423 15.31 -4.00 8.20
CA SER A 423 16.12 -5.01 8.92
C SER A 423 16.31 -6.30 8.12
N ALA A 424 15.37 -6.63 7.23
CA ALA A 424 15.46 -7.80 6.35
C ALA A 424 16.47 -7.63 5.20
N ASP A 425 16.82 -6.38 4.87
CA ASP A 425 17.77 -6.07 3.78
C ASP A 425 19.23 -6.22 4.22
N LEU A 426 19.48 -6.43 5.52
CA LEU A 426 20.81 -6.54 6.10
C LEU A 426 21.05 -7.98 6.61
N ASP A 427 22.25 -8.52 6.34
CA ASP A 427 22.72 -9.78 6.96
C ASP A 427 22.88 -9.66 8.49
N ASN A 428 22.98 -8.42 9.00
CA ASN A 428 22.92 -8.09 10.42
C ASN A 428 21.77 -7.12 10.70
N PRO A 429 20.54 -7.61 10.99
CA PRO A 429 19.35 -6.80 11.23
C PRO A 429 19.48 -5.77 12.36
N SER A 430 20.36 -6.01 13.35
CA SER A 430 20.60 -5.08 14.46
C SER A 430 21.23 -3.76 14.02
N CYS A 431 21.83 -3.71 12.83
CA CYS A 431 22.46 -2.52 12.26
C CYS A 431 21.52 -1.69 11.36
N ALA A 432 20.25 -2.05 11.21
CA ALA A 432 19.32 -1.30 10.37
C ALA A 432 19.21 0.18 10.80
N GLY A 433 19.16 0.48 12.10
CA GLY A 433 19.14 1.86 12.61
C GLY A 433 20.47 2.62 12.47
N ALA A 434 21.59 1.91 12.27
CA ALA A 434 22.87 2.52 11.92
C ALA A 434 22.97 2.77 10.40
N TRP A 435 22.30 1.93 9.61
CA TRP A 435 22.28 2.04 8.15
C TRP A 435 21.36 3.14 7.65
N ALA A 436 20.11 3.20 8.13
CA ALA A 436 19.09 4.10 7.57
C ALA A 436 18.29 4.83 8.67
N PRO A 437 17.83 6.07 8.39
CA PRO A 437 16.96 6.84 9.28
C PRO A 437 15.61 6.17 9.53
N ALA A 438 14.97 6.57 10.65
CA ALA A 438 13.59 6.23 10.99
C ALA A 438 13.28 4.74 11.03
N GLN A 439 14.24 3.89 11.43
CA GLN A 439 14.05 2.45 11.51
C GLN A 439 13.23 2.05 12.73
N ARG A 440 12.15 1.31 12.54
CA ARG A 440 11.24 0.83 13.60
C ARG A 440 11.97 0.15 14.75
N GLY A 441 13.01 -0.61 14.43
CA GLY A 441 13.86 -1.28 15.42
C GLY A 441 14.53 -0.32 16.41
N ALA A 442 14.88 0.89 15.97
CA ALA A 442 15.54 1.92 16.78
C ALA A 442 14.57 2.66 17.74
N TYR A 443 13.26 2.61 17.48
CA TYR A 443 12.22 3.33 18.24
C TYR A 443 11.33 2.39 19.10
N LYS A 444 11.72 1.13 19.28
CA LYS A 444 10.92 0.14 20.06
C LYS A 444 10.70 0.53 21.51
N THR A 445 11.67 1.18 22.14
CA THR A 445 11.63 1.53 23.57
C THR A 445 10.96 2.86 23.82
N VAL A 446 11.15 3.83 22.91
CA VAL A 446 10.56 5.16 22.97
C VAL A 446 9.92 5.46 21.62
N THR A 447 8.59 5.41 21.58
CA THR A 447 7.83 5.60 20.35
C THR A 447 7.55 7.09 20.11
N PRO A 448 7.86 7.65 18.92
CA PRO A 448 7.52 9.03 18.61
C PRO A 448 6.00 9.17 18.44
N VAL A 449 5.47 10.37 18.73
CA VAL A 449 4.07 10.75 18.50
C VAL A 449 3.78 11.10 17.04
N GLY A 450 4.83 11.31 16.25
CA GLY A 450 4.76 11.53 14.82
C GLY A 450 6.14 11.44 14.19
N VAL A 451 6.18 11.06 12.93
CA VAL A 451 7.42 10.97 12.14
C VAL A 451 7.12 11.38 10.69
N VAL A 452 8.05 12.06 10.06
CA VAL A 452 8.03 12.32 8.61
C VAL A 452 9.39 11.93 8.04
N VAL A 453 9.37 11.14 6.99
CA VAL A 453 10.55 10.66 6.28
C VAL A 453 10.45 11.03 4.82
N GLN A 454 11.50 11.60 4.26
CA GLN A 454 11.62 11.89 2.83
C GLN A 454 12.84 11.17 2.26
N GLU A 455 12.63 10.52 1.13
CA GLU A 455 13.69 9.92 0.32
C GLU A 455 13.85 10.71 -0.96
N LEU A 456 15.05 11.22 -1.15
CA LEU A 456 15.43 12.00 -2.32
C LEU A 456 16.56 11.28 -3.06
N ARG A 457 16.49 11.24 -4.37
CA ARG A 457 17.48 10.58 -5.20
C ARG A 457 17.77 11.39 -6.47
N ALA A 458 19.02 11.37 -6.93
CA ALA A 458 19.34 11.89 -8.25
C ALA A 458 18.77 10.98 -9.33
N LEU A 459 18.17 11.57 -10.34
CA LEU A 459 17.61 10.85 -11.48
C LEU A 459 18.72 10.08 -12.21
N TYR A 460 18.43 8.83 -12.61
CA TYR A 460 19.32 7.94 -13.35
C TYR A 460 20.60 7.48 -12.60
N ARG A 461 20.67 7.69 -11.26
CA ARG A 461 21.78 7.20 -10.42
C ARG A 461 21.31 6.04 -9.53
N GLN A 462 22.27 5.19 -9.14
CA GLN A 462 22.01 4.15 -8.14
C GLN A 462 21.78 4.77 -6.75
N PRO A 463 21.01 4.13 -5.85
CA PRO A 463 20.71 4.68 -4.53
C PRO A 463 21.93 5.09 -3.69
N TRP A 464 23.05 4.42 -3.88
CA TRP A 464 24.31 4.72 -3.16
C TRP A 464 25.20 5.74 -3.85
N GLN A 465 24.93 6.12 -5.11
CA GLN A 465 25.72 7.08 -5.86
C GLN A 465 25.35 8.52 -5.52
N ASN A 466 24.08 8.82 -5.35
CA ASN A 466 23.62 10.12 -4.89
C ASN A 466 22.17 10.00 -4.38
N SER A 467 22.03 9.91 -3.05
CA SER A 467 20.71 9.89 -2.39
C SER A 467 20.75 10.58 -1.04
N LEU A 468 19.61 11.06 -0.59
CA LEU A 468 19.38 11.64 0.72
C LEU A 468 18.12 11.03 1.30
N ILE A 469 18.21 10.50 2.52
CA ILE A 469 17.05 10.19 3.34
C ILE A 469 17.08 11.14 4.53
N GLN A 470 16.05 11.96 4.68
CA GLN A 470 15.88 12.85 5.83
C GLN A 470 14.62 12.48 6.59
N SER A 471 14.71 12.44 7.91
CA SER A 471 13.57 12.23 8.77
C SER A 471 13.58 13.14 9.99
N VAL A 472 12.39 13.47 10.47
CA VAL A 472 12.16 14.14 11.75
C VAL A 472 11.08 13.38 12.51
N ALA A 473 11.33 13.16 13.81
CA ALA A 473 10.42 12.46 14.70
C ALA A 473 10.14 13.29 15.94
N ALA A 474 8.86 13.57 16.24
CA ALA A 474 8.44 14.26 17.46
C ALA A 474 8.18 13.23 18.56
N PHE A 475 8.62 13.54 19.78
CA PHE A 475 8.40 12.74 20.99
C PHE A 475 7.45 13.45 21.96
N PRO A 476 6.85 12.71 22.91
CA PRO A 476 6.01 13.31 23.95
C PRO A 476 6.71 14.40 24.77
N SER A 477 8.05 14.34 24.89
CA SER A 477 8.88 15.31 25.60
C SER A 477 10.30 15.35 25.06
N ALA A 478 11.04 16.42 25.37
CA ALA A 478 12.48 16.52 25.11
C ALA A 478 13.29 15.43 25.84
N GLY A 479 12.82 14.96 27.01
CA GLY A 479 13.42 13.85 27.74
C GLY A 479 13.30 12.51 26.97
N ASP A 480 12.15 12.24 26.38
CA ASP A 480 11.92 11.07 25.55
C ASP A 480 12.78 11.09 24.28
N ALA A 481 12.89 12.25 23.63
CA ALA A 481 13.81 12.44 22.51
C ALA A 481 15.27 12.15 22.91
N GLY A 482 15.70 12.65 24.08
CA GLY A 482 17.03 12.41 24.65
C GLY A 482 17.32 10.93 24.92
N LEU A 483 16.35 10.21 25.51
CA LEU A 483 16.46 8.78 25.75
C LEU A 483 16.54 8.00 24.42
N SER A 484 15.72 8.35 23.44
CA SER A 484 15.76 7.72 22.12
C SER A 484 17.12 7.91 21.44
N LEU A 485 17.69 9.14 21.50
CA LEU A 485 19.04 9.41 20.96
C LEU A 485 20.10 8.56 21.66
N GLN A 486 20.05 8.42 22.98
CA GLN A 486 21.00 7.60 23.75
C GLN A 486 20.93 6.13 23.32
N LEU A 487 19.74 5.57 23.14
CA LEU A 487 19.54 4.18 22.73
C LEU A 487 20.08 3.96 21.30
N GLN A 488 19.81 4.89 20.37
CA GLN A 488 20.30 4.79 19.00
C GLN A 488 21.84 4.87 18.94
N ARG A 489 22.44 5.76 19.72
CA ARG A 489 23.92 5.84 19.83
C ARG A 489 24.53 4.52 20.28
N SER A 490 23.97 3.92 21.33
CA SER A 490 24.43 2.62 21.83
C SER A 490 24.30 1.51 20.77
N ALA A 491 23.21 1.52 19.98
CA ALA A 491 23.05 0.58 18.88
C ALA A 491 24.09 0.82 17.77
N TRP A 492 24.42 2.09 17.45
CA TRP A 492 25.44 2.43 16.45
C TRP A 492 26.83 1.99 16.89
N GLU A 493 27.18 2.13 18.17
CA GLU A 493 28.43 1.61 18.75
C GLU A 493 28.53 0.09 18.58
N GLY A 494 27.40 -0.63 18.70
CA GLY A 494 27.34 -2.06 18.43
C GLY A 494 27.60 -2.47 16.98
N CYS A 495 27.44 -1.54 16.03
CA CYS A 495 27.72 -1.74 14.60
C CYS A 495 29.07 -1.20 14.15
N ALA A 496 29.80 -0.49 15.02
CA ALA A 496 31.11 0.09 14.71
C ALA A 496 32.12 -0.96 14.27
N ASP A 497 32.96 -0.60 13.28
CA ASP A 497 34.02 -1.43 12.71
C ASP A 497 33.52 -2.77 12.08
N ARG A 498 32.21 -2.93 11.88
CA ARG A 498 31.62 -4.13 11.27
C ARG A 498 31.47 -3.99 9.76
N THR A 499 31.54 -5.14 9.10
CA THR A 499 31.17 -5.28 7.68
C THR A 499 29.76 -5.88 7.64
N VAL A 500 28.86 -5.26 6.87
CA VAL A 500 27.46 -5.65 6.74
C VAL A 500 27.13 -5.78 5.26
N VAL A 501 26.49 -6.88 4.87
CA VAL A 501 25.97 -7.07 3.52
C VAL A 501 24.55 -6.52 3.44
N ILE A 502 24.32 -5.64 2.49
CA ILE A 502 23.05 -4.95 2.29
C ILE A 502 22.51 -5.31 0.91
N THR A 503 21.29 -5.78 0.86
CA THR A 503 20.61 -6.20 -0.37
C THR A 503 19.36 -5.35 -0.56
N LEU A 504 19.50 -4.22 -1.23
CA LEU A 504 18.35 -3.37 -1.55
C LEU A 504 17.48 -4.03 -2.64
N PRO A 505 16.15 -3.91 -2.58
CA PRO A 505 15.24 -4.47 -3.58
C PRO A 505 15.63 -4.09 -5.01
N GLY A 506 15.77 -5.10 -5.87
CA GLY A 506 16.14 -4.91 -7.28
C GLY A 506 17.61 -4.61 -7.55
N ASN A 507 18.46 -4.64 -6.52
CA ASN A 507 19.90 -4.40 -6.64
C ASN A 507 20.72 -5.62 -6.21
N PRO A 508 21.94 -5.82 -6.72
CA PRO A 508 22.84 -6.86 -6.22
C PRO A 508 23.24 -6.55 -4.76
N ALA A 509 23.50 -7.61 -4.00
CA ALA A 509 24.01 -7.50 -2.65
C ALA A 509 25.33 -6.70 -2.62
N GLN A 510 25.47 -5.80 -1.66
CA GLN A 510 26.62 -4.92 -1.50
C GLN A 510 27.21 -5.04 -0.12
N THR A 511 28.52 -5.03 -0.03
CA THR A 511 29.27 -5.12 1.22
C THR A 511 29.67 -3.72 1.67
N TRP A 512 29.22 -3.33 2.86
CA TRP A 512 29.51 -2.03 3.46
C TRP A 512 30.29 -2.18 4.74
N ARG A 513 31.33 -1.36 4.93
CA ARG A 513 32.10 -1.29 6.16
C ARG A 513 31.65 -0.07 6.97
N PHE A 514 31.15 -0.28 8.17
CA PHE A 514 30.80 0.78 9.12
C PHE A 514 32.06 1.27 9.85
N GLY A 515 32.20 2.58 9.93
CA GLY A 515 33.18 3.24 10.77
C GLY A 515 32.75 3.34 12.22
N ARG A 516 33.43 4.17 13.01
CA ARG A 516 33.03 4.48 14.39
C ARG A 516 32.15 5.73 14.45
N PRO A 517 31.11 5.76 15.31
CA PRO A 517 30.34 6.96 15.54
C PRO A 517 31.22 8.11 16.06
N VAL A 518 31.02 9.30 15.53
CA VAL A 518 31.73 10.52 15.93
C VAL A 518 30.71 11.56 16.39
N ASN A 519 31.00 12.28 17.46
CA ASN A 519 30.21 13.42 17.92
C ASN A 519 30.93 14.72 17.60
N THR A 520 30.34 15.57 16.78
CA THR A 520 30.85 16.90 16.50
C THR A 520 29.77 17.94 16.83
N ALA A 521 29.98 18.75 17.87
CA ALA A 521 29.08 19.81 18.31
C ALA A 521 27.61 19.36 18.52
N GLY A 522 27.39 18.15 19.04
CA GLY A 522 26.07 17.60 19.33
C GLY A 522 25.46 16.79 18.19
N VAL A 523 26.05 16.82 16.99
CA VAL A 523 25.67 15.94 15.88
C VAL A 523 26.47 14.64 15.98
N TYR A 524 25.76 13.50 16.12
CA TYR A 524 26.37 12.19 16.05
C TYR A 524 26.34 11.69 14.60
N THR A 525 27.50 11.31 14.07
CA THR A 525 27.63 10.83 12.69
C THR A 525 28.27 9.46 12.64
N LEU A 526 27.85 8.64 11.68
CA LEU A 526 28.41 7.34 11.36
C LEU A 526 28.65 7.26 9.85
N GLU A 527 29.82 6.81 9.45
CA GLU A 527 30.17 6.59 8.04
C GLU A 527 30.12 5.11 7.70
N ALA A 528 29.54 4.78 6.56
CA ALA A 528 29.61 3.45 5.94
C ALA A 528 30.23 3.59 4.55
N THR A 529 31.28 2.80 4.27
CA THR A 529 31.99 2.80 2.99
C THR A 529 31.69 1.53 2.23
N LEU A 530 31.32 1.66 0.96
CA LEU A 530 31.14 0.52 0.05
C LEU A 530 32.47 -0.18 -0.19
N ASP A 531 32.48 -1.50 -0.18
CA ASP A 531 33.67 -2.27 -0.52
C ASP A 531 34.14 -1.92 -1.94
N GLY A 532 35.48 -1.66 -2.09
CA GLY A 532 36.04 -1.06 -3.30
C GLY A 532 36.03 0.48 -3.33
N GLY A 533 35.47 1.17 -2.32
CA GLY A 533 35.63 2.61 -2.10
C GLY A 533 34.88 3.54 -3.06
N ALA A 534 33.96 3.01 -3.89
CA ALA A 534 33.26 3.80 -4.92
C ALA A 534 32.17 4.73 -4.37
N ALA A 535 31.68 4.50 -3.14
CA ALA A 535 30.64 5.29 -2.51
C ALA A 535 30.80 5.30 -0.98
N VAL A 536 30.29 6.38 -0.37
CA VAL A 536 30.22 6.58 1.07
C VAL A 536 28.80 7.01 1.43
N CYS A 537 28.23 6.39 2.46
CA CYS A 537 27.00 6.86 3.09
C CYS A 537 27.34 7.41 4.48
N ARG A 538 26.94 8.64 4.77
CA ARG A 538 27.04 9.23 6.11
C ARG A 538 25.67 9.40 6.72
N HIS A 539 25.51 8.88 7.92
CA HIS A 539 24.32 8.97 8.71
C HIS A 539 24.55 9.92 9.88
N GLY A 540 23.64 10.86 10.13
CA GLY A 540 23.76 11.87 11.18
C GLY A 540 22.47 12.01 11.97
N ILE A 541 22.59 12.06 13.32
CA ILE A 541 21.44 12.26 14.23
C ILE A 541 21.71 13.38 15.24
N GLN A 542 20.66 14.12 15.56
CA GLN A 542 20.66 15.16 16.58
C GLN A 542 19.25 15.33 17.15
N ILE A 543 19.14 15.88 18.36
CA ILE A 543 17.86 16.34 18.93
C ILE A 543 17.83 17.85 19.10
N GLN A 544 16.63 18.44 18.87
CA GLN A 544 16.33 19.82 19.16
C GLN A 544 14.95 19.88 19.85
N GLY A 545 14.92 20.21 21.15
CA GLY A 545 13.68 20.08 21.94
C GLY A 545 13.17 18.63 21.96
N ASN A 546 11.88 18.45 21.63
CA ASN A 546 11.25 17.13 21.54
C ASN A 546 11.36 16.50 20.14
N VAL A 547 12.15 17.07 19.22
CA VAL A 547 12.31 16.57 17.85
C VAL A 547 13.68 15.91 17.67
N MET A 548 13.70 14.69 17.14
CA MET A 548 14.89 14.02 16.62
C MET A 548 15.00 14.26 15.11
N ILE A 549 16.17 14.66 14.68
CA ILE A 549 16.57 14.82 13.29
C ILE A 549 17.49 13.65 12.95
N ASP A 550 17.18 12.96 11.86
CA ASP A 550 17.81 11.70 11.51
C ASP A 550 17.99 11.65 9.98
N ILE A 551 19.22 11.80 9.49
CA ILE A 551 19.54 12.06 8.08
C ILE A 551 20.67 11.15 7.61
N ARG A 552 20.49 10.51 6.44
CA ARG A 552 21.55 9.79 5.72
C ARG A 552 21.75 10.38 4.33
N ARG A 553 22.98 10.70 3.98
CA ARG A 553 23.42 11.11 2.64
C ARG A 553 24.41 10.09 2.08
N CYS A 554 24.19 9.62 0.86
CA CYS A 554 25.12 8.78 0.10
C CYS A 554 25.65 9.53 -1.12
N GLY A 555 26.90 9.27 -1.48
CA GLY A 555 27.53 9.89 -2.65
C GLY A 555 29.00 9.46 -2.80
N PRO A 556 29.75 10.05 -3.75
CA PRO A 556 31.18 9.84 -3.89
C PRO A 556 31.95 10.26 -2.62
N PRO A 557 33.09 9.63 -2.30
CA PRO A 557 33.91 10.04 -1.17
C PRO A 557 34.29 11.52 -1.23
N GLY A 558 34.18 12.21 -0.09
CA GLY A 558 34.52 13.64 0.03
C GLY A 558 33.43 14.63 -0.37
N THR A 559 32.30 14.17 -0.93
CA THR A 559 31.19 15.06 -1.35
C THR A 559 30.04 15.11 -0.34
N VAL A 560 30.07 14.27 0.70
CA VAL A 560 28.97 14.08 1.63
C VAL A 560 29.23 14.80 2.96
N ASP A 561 28.50 15.89 3.24
CA ASP A 561 28.47 16.55 4.55
C ASP A 561 27.09 16.41 5.20
N VAL A 562 26.89 15.34 5.96
CA VAL A 562 25.63 15.10 6.67
C VAL A 562 25.49 16.02 7.90
N GLY A 563 26.60 16.48 8.47
CA GLY A 563 26.56 17.39 9.63
C GLY A 563 25.94 18.74 9.28
N ALA A 564 26.28 19.29 8.11
CA ALA A 564 25.66 20.51 7.59
C ALA A 564 24.16 20.35 7.38
N LEU A 565 23.70 19.20 6.84
CA LEU A 565 22.28 18.91 6.63
C LEU A 565 21.52 18.81 7.96
N VAL A 566 22.04 18.08 8.93
CA VAL A 566 21.45 17.95 10.27
C VAL A 566 21.32 19.32 10.95
N ASN A 567 22.36 20.13 10.89
CA ASN A 567 22.34 21.48 11.48
C ASN A 567 21.36 22.42 10.75
N ALA A 568 21.27 22.37 9.42
CA ALA A 568 20.32 23.14 8.63
C ALA A 568 18.87 22.76 8.99
N THR A 569 18.59 21.47 9.13
CA THR A 569 17.28 20.97 9.57
C THR A 569 16.98 21.39 11.02
N ALA A 570 17.95 21.29 11.93
CA ALA A 570 17.81 21.71 13.32
C ALA A 570 17.51 23.21 13.46
N ALA A 571 18.03 24.04 12.56
CA ALA A 571 17.75 25.48 12.54
C ALA A 571 16.30 25.81 12.20
N LYS A 572 15.56 24.90 11.54
CA LYS A 572 14.13 25.04 11.20
C LYS A 572 13.21 24.58 12.35
N VAL A 573 13.73 23.86 13.33
CA VAL A 573 12.95 23.52 14.53
C VAL A 573 12.71 24.81 15.32
N PRO A 574 11.46 25.16 15.65
CA PRO A 574 11.15 26.38 16.39
C PRO A 574 11.99 26.45 17.68
N ARG A 575 12.80 27.50 17.81
CA ARG A 575 13.51 27.80 19.06
C ARG A 575 12.54 28.43 20.01
N GLN A 576 12.51 27.94 21.19
CA GLN A 576 11.68 28.44 22.28
C GLN A 576 12.31 29.66 22.94
#